data_9af2138e4f7781e6af700572f623ca65
#
_entry.id   9af2138e4f7781e6af700572f623ca65
#
_cell.length_a   1.000
_cell.length_b   1.000
_cell.length_c   1.000
_cell.angle_alpha   90.00
_cell.angle_beta   90.00
_cell.angle_gamma   90.00
#
_symmetry.space_group_name_H-M   'P 1'
#
loop_
_entity.id
_entity.type
_entity.pdbx_description
1 polymer ?
#
loop_
_entity_poly.entity_id
_entity_poly.type
_entity_poly.pdbx_seq_one_letter_code
_entity_poly.pdbx_strand_id
1 'polypeptide(L)'
;MLCFKSAVRIFFYSFLSIYILTFSACKNKVDVNSIQVDAGFSSYVSAFTSGVVSNRSTIKVVLLEPHPKAQVGQIIEQDLFDFEPSLDGQAYWLDEQTVEFRANEKLPSGETFVVEFALDELMAVSEAYETLKFGFVVISQSLFVDFDGLKTIDKKDFSKQELFGRIRTSDVADPTEIEQCLKAEQDGNELEIVWEHDENGKTHRYTVKDVARGEDESFVELAWDGEAIGADVEDELEVRIPPIGEFTLVQASTQRSPSLHFSLQFSDPVSSSQALTGLVYLQSGRKLRLVVSNNEIKAYPVDKLQSEETIVIEKSIKNSLGTELQEQYRRVVQFNLEKPSVELLGTGVIMPSNGGLNFPFKAINLRAVNMRVVRVFEDNVGQFFQVNQFSDYSELKRVGRIVYDEEIDLASDDPIDYGVWNNFSVDLGEIIK
;
A
#
# COMPACT_ATOMS: atom_id res chain seq x y z
N MET A 1 -37.33 17.82 -56.03
CA MET A 1 -36.35 16.73 -56.04
C MET A 1 -35.22 16.90 -55.02
N LEU A 2 -35.31 17.90 -54.14
CA LEU A 2 -34.28 18.18 -53.07
C LEU A 2 -34.68 17.69 -51.67
N CYS A 3 -35.91 17.30 -51.43
CA CYS A 3 -36.39 16.89 -50.10
C CYS A 3 -36.16 15.40 -49.77
N PHE A 4 -35.93 14.54 -50.76
CA PHE A 4 -35.76 13.10 -50.56
C PHE A 4 -34.34 12.68 -50.15
N LYS A 5 -33.32 13.49 -50.50
CA LYS A 5 -31.93 13.20 -50.16
C LYS A 5 -31.58 13.52 -48.68
N SER A 6 -32.34 14.42 -48.05
CA SER A 6 -32.13 14.81 -46.65
C SER A 6 -32.69 13.78 -45.67
N ALA A 7 -33.83 13.18 -45.99
CA ALA A 7 -34.46 12.16 -45.12
C ALA A 7 -33.66 10.84 -45.06
N VAL A 8 -33.01 10.43 -46.13
CA VAL A 8 -32.19 9.21 -46.18
C VAL A 8 -30.87 9.39 -45.37
N ARG A 9 -30.31 10.61 -45.39
CA ARG A 9 -29.09 10.87 -44.57
C ARG A 9 -29.39 10.89 -43.09
N ILE A 10 -30.51 11.45 -42.66
CA ILE A 10 -30.92 11.47 -41.21
C ILE A 10 -31.23 10.04 -40.74
N PHE A 11 -31.82 9.19 -41.56
CA PHE A 11 -32.11 7.80 -41.22
C PHE A 11 -30.82 6.96 -41.08
N PHE A 12 -29.79 7.23 -41.91
CA PHE A 12 -28.52 6.51 -41.85
C PHE A 12 -27.67 6.89 -40.60
N TYR A 13 -27.70 8.15 -40.20
CA TYR A 13 -27.02 8.59 -38.98
C TYR A 13 -27.76 8.14 -37.71
N SER A 14 -29.08 8.06 -37.72
CA SER A 14 -29.88 7.51 -36.62
C SER A 14 -29.66 6.00 -36.43
N PHE A 15 -29.45 5.23 -37.51
CA PHE A 15 -29.17 3.80 -37.43
C PHE A 15 -27.71 3.51 -36.99
N LEU A 16 -26.76 4.36 -37.37
CA LEU A 16 -25.36 4.25 -36.94
C LEU A 16 -25.16 4.62 -35.46
N SER A 17 -25.93 5.59 -34.97
CA SER A 17 -25.91 5.98 -33.53
C SER A 17 -26.54 4.92 -32.63
N ILE A 18 -27.47 4.11 -33.11
CA ILE A 18 -28.09 3.02 -32.31
C ILE A 18 -27.16 1.79 -32.23
N TYR A 19 -26.27 1.62 -33.23
CA TYR A 19 -25.34 0.47 -33.23
C TYR A 19 -24.11 0.66 -32.31
N ILE A 20 -23.81 1.89 -31.87
CA ILE A 20 -22.69 2.19 -30.96
C ILE A 20 -23.10 2.05 -29.46
N LEU A 21 -24.39 1.97 -29.15
CA LEU A 21 -24.90 1.91 -27.78
C LEU A 21 -25.08 0.49 -27.20
N THR A 22 -24.61 -0.56 -27.86
CA THR A 22 -24.87 -1.95 -27.43
C THR A 22 -23.65 -2.73 -26.93
N PHE A 23 -22.51 -2.09 -26.66
CA PHE A 23 -21.34 -2.76 -26.10
C PHE A 23 -20.90 -2.23 -24.71
N SER A 24 -21.82 -1.78 -23.89
CA SER A 24 -21.59 -1.75 -22.44
C SER A 24 -22.11 -3.07 -21.87
N ALA A 25 -21.39 -4.14 -22.13
CA ALA A 25 -21.55 -5.36 -21.36
C ALA A 25 -21.04 -5.05 -19.94
N CYS A 26 -21.96 -4.81 -19.01
CA CYS A 26 -21.65 -4.95 -17.60
C CYS A 26 -21.13 -6.38 -17.41
N LYS A 27 -19.80 -6.56 -17.34
CA LYS A 27 -19.22 -7.77 -16.76
C LYS A 27 -19.76 -7.86 -15.35
N ASN A 28 -20.65 -8.81 -15.09
CA ASN A 28 -21.01 -9.16 -13.73
C ASN A 28 -19.68 -9.57 -13.04
N LYS A 29 -19.16 -8.74 -12.16
CA LYS A 29 -18.02 -9.14 -11.32
C LYS A 29 -18.49 -10.33 -10.50
N VAL A 30 -17.83 -11.46 -10.69
CA VAL A 30 -18.08 -12.66 -9.88
C VAL A 30 -17.67 -12.30 -8.45
N ASP A 31 -18.58 -12.47 -7.50
CA ASP A 31 -18.23 -12.33 -6.09
C ASP A 31 -17.44 -13.58 -5.66
N VAL A 32 -16.12 -13.44 -5.55
CA VAL A 32 -15.20 -14.53 -5.16
C VAL A 32 -15.58 -15.10 -3.78
N ASN A 33 -16.17 -14.31 -2.90
CA ASN A 33 -16.64 -14.75 -1.60
C ASN A 33 -17.85 -15.70 -1.70
N SER A 34 -18.52 -15.72 -2.86
CA SER A 34 -19.62 -16.67 -3.11
C SER A 34 -19.14 -18.05 -3.57
N ILE A 35 -17.85 -18.22 -3.93
CA ILE A 35 -17.28 -19.50 -4.32
C ILE A 35 -17.04 -20.33 -3.05
N GLN A 36 -17.92 -21.27 -2.80
CA GLN A 36 -17.75 -22.22 -1.69
C GLN A 36 -17.00 -23.45 -2.19
N VAL A 37 -15.80 -23.66 -1.63
CA VAL A 37 -15.03 -24.89 -1.88
C VAL A 37 -15.59 -26.00 -0.99
N ASP A 38 -15.88 -27.16 -1.59
CA ASP A 38 -16.35 -28.33 -0.84
C ASP A 38 -15.26 -28.77 0.15
N ALA A 39 -15.67 -29.01 1.42
CA ALA A 39 -14.77 -29.43 2.49
C ALA A 39 -14.05 -30.74 2.21
N GLY A 40 -14.60 -31.63 1.36
CA GLY A 40 -13.98 -32.90 0.97
C GLY A 40 -12.64 -32.73 0.24
N PHE A 41 -12.40 -31.57 -0.41
CA PHE A 41 -11.09 -31.27 -1.00
C PHE A 41 -9.94 -31.23 0.01
N SER A 42 -10.22 -31.04 1.30
CA SER A 42 -9.20 -31.09 2.36
C SER A 42 -8.50 -32.48 2.49
N SER A 43 -9.06 -33.51 1.88
CA SER A 43 -8.42 -34.84 1.78
C SER A 43 -7.32 -34.90 0.74
N TYR A 44 -7.21 -33.91 -0.12
CA TYR A 44 -6.29 -33.86 -1.26
C TYR A 44 -5.45 -32.57 -1.29
N VAL A 45 -6.03 -31.44 -0.91
CA VAL A 45 -5.44 -30.11 -0.98
C VAL A 45 -5.42 -29.46 0.39
N SER A 46 -4.27 -29.00 0.83
CA SER A 46 -4.09 -28.34 2.13
C SER A 46 -4.26 -26.82 2.07
N ALA A 47 -3.93 -26.20 0.93
CA ALA A 47 -4.08 -24.76 0.72
C ALA A 47 -4.14 -24.38 -0.77
N PHE A 48 -4.72 -23.22 -1.07
CA PHE A 48 -4.71 -22.59 -2.39
C PHE A 48 -4.75 -21.07 -2.28
N THR A 49 -4.36 -20.38 -3.35
CA THR A 49 -4.40 -18.91 -3.41
C THR A 49 -5.84 -18.42 -3.33
N SER A 50 -6.12 -17.48 -2.41
CA SER A 50 -7.45 -16.90 -2.21
C SER A 50 -7.37 -15.49 -1.66
N GLY A 51 -8.51 -14.78 -1.64
CA GLY A 51 -8.61 -13.42 -1.12
C GLY A 51 -8.03 -12.37 -2.06
N VAL A 52 -7.33 -11.37 -1.52
CA VAL A 52 -6.76 -10.26 -2.29
C VAL A 52 -5.26 -10.47 -2.44
N VAL A 53 -4.76 -10.44 -3.68
CA VAL A 53 -3.37 -10.70 -4.02
C VAL A 53 -2.72 -9.52 -4.74
N SER A 54 -1.39 -9.41 -4.67
CA SER A 54 -0.62 -8.45 -5.45
C SER A 54 -0.61 -8.81 -6.93
N ASN A 55 -0.45 -7.82 -7.80
CA ASN A 55 -0.27 -8.01 -9.25
C ASN A 55 0.97 -8.85 -9.62
N ARG A 56 1.89 -9.06 -8.68
CA ARG A 56 3.08 -9.91 -8.84
C ARG A 56 2.95 -11.29 -8.16
N SER A 57 1.77 -11.59 -7.64
CA SER A 57 1.55 -12.87 -6.98
C SER A 57 1.53 -14.01 -7.98
N THR A 58 2.06 -15.15 -7.55
CA THR A 58 1.88 -16.43 -8.23
C THR A 58 0.68 -17.16 -7.63
N ILE A 59 0.01 -17.98 -8.43
CA ILE A 59 -1.16 -18.74 -8.00
C ILE A 59 -0.70 -20.12 -7.58
N LYS A 60 -1.06 -20.54 -6.36
CA LYS A 60 -0.56 -21.79 -5.76
C LYS A 60 -1.69 -22.70 -5.33
N VAL A 61 -1.45 -24.00 -5.51
CA VAL A 61 -2.24 -25.07 -4.91
C VAL A 61 -1.26 -25.99 -4.19
N VAL A 62 -1.50 -26.21 -2.89
CA VAL A 62 -0.66 -27.06 -2.03
C VAL A 62 -1.40 -28.37 -1.78
N LEU A 63 -0.83 -29.48 -2.23
CA LEU A 63 -1.37 -30.82 -2.01
C LEU A 63 -1.23 -31.23 -0.54
N LEU A 64 -2.09 -32.12 -0.07
CA LEU A 64 -2.00 -32.66 1.30
C LEU A 64 -0.75 -33.54 1.47
N GLU A 65 -0.45 -34.36 0.47
CA GLU A 65 0.69 -35.30 0.47
C GLU A 65 1.69 -34.96 -0.63
N PRO A 66 2.98 -35.29 -0.45
CA PRO A 66 3.98 -35.12 -1.50
C PRO A 66 3.62 -35.92 -2.76
N HIS A 67 3.71 -35.27 -3.91
CA HIS A 67 3.44 -35.94 -5.18
C HIS A 67 4.67 -36.70 -5.68
N PRO A 68 4.57 -38.03 -5.96
CA PRO A 68 5.74 -38.89 -6.23
C PRO A 68 6.51 -38.53 -7.51
N LYS A 69 5.91 -37.75 -8.41
CA LYS A 69 6.54 -37.29 -9.65
C LYS A 69 6.99 -35.83 -9.59
N ALA A 70 6.80 -35.15 -8.45
CA ALA A 70 7.20 -33.75 -8.31
C ALA A 70 8.72 -33.62 -8.46
N GLN A 71 9.13 -32.68 -9.30
CA GLN A 71 10.53 -32.28 -9.47
C GLN A 71 10.61 -30.78 -9.34
N VAL A 72 11.20 -30.31 -8.27
CA VAL A 72 11.28 -28.88 -7.92
C VAL A 72 11.85 -28.07 -9.08
N GLY A 73 11.13 -27.02 -9.47
CA GLY A 73 11.49 -26.13 -10.57
C GLY A 73 11.15 -26.66 -11.98
N GLN A 74 10.61 -27.88 -12.10
CA GLN A 74 10.20 -28.43 -13.39
C GLN A 74 8.83 -27.85 -13.81
N ILE A 75 8.71 -27.57 -15.12
CA ILE A 75 7.44 -27.22 -15.77
C ILE A 75 6.52 -28.47 -15.74
N ILE A 76 5.28 -28.25 -15.43
CA ILE A 76 4.22 -29.26 -15.51
C ILE A 76 3.59 -29.13 -16.90
N GLU A 77 3.68 -30.20 -17.71
CA GLU A 77 3.17 -30.18 -19.09
C GLU A 77 1.65 -30.29 -19.18
N GLN A 78 1.02 -30.81 -18.13
CA GLN A 78 -0.44 -30.91 -18.02
C GLN A 78 -1.05 -29.51 -17.84
N ASP A 79 -2.18 -29.28 -18.48
CA ASP A 79 -2.97 -28.07 -18.34
C ASP A 79 -3.79 -28.14 -17.05
N LEU A 80 -3.18 -27.74 -15.93
CA LEU A 80 -3.76 -27.88 -14.61
C LEU A 80 -4.65 -26.73 -14.20
N PHE A 81 -4.47 -25.54 -14.79
CA PHE A 81 -5.18 -24.31 -14.39
C PHE A 81 -5.99 -23.76 -15.55
N ASP A 82 -7.28 -23.61 -15.36
CA ASP A 82 -8.15 -22.82 -16.22
C ASP A 82 -8.59 -21.57 -15.48
N PHE A 83 -8.43 -20.41 -16.11
CA PHE A 83 -8.71 -19.10 -15.52
C PHE A 83 -9.85 -18.39 -16.25
N GLU A 84 -10.76 -17.79 -15.47
CA GLU A 84 -11.76 -16.86 -15.96
C GLU A 84 -11.62 -15.49 -15.24
N PRO A 85 -11.23 -14.41 -15.96
CA PRO A 85 -10.80 -14.35 -17.36
C PRO A 85 -9.51 -15.15 -17.61
N SER A 86 -9.23 -15.50 -18.87
CA SER A 86 -8.06 -16.29 -19.26
C SER A 86 -6.75 -15.60 -18.87
N LEU A 87 -5.79 -16.38 -18.41
CA LEU A 87 -4.48 -15.92 -17.97
C LEU A 87 -3.39 -16.82 -18.56
N ASP A 88 -2.50 -16.23 -19.35
CA ASP A 88 -1.38 -16.95 -19.96
C ASP A 88 -0.24 -17.14 -18.96
N GLY A 89 0.31 -18.35 -18.89
CA GLY A 89 1.39 -18.65 -17.97
C GLY A 89 1.78 -20.13 -18.01
N GLN A 90 2.56 -20.55 -17.01
CA GLN A 90 3.03 -21.93 -16.89
C GLN A 90 2.96 -22.40 -15.43
N ALA A 91 2.66 -23.68 -15.25
CA ALA A 91 2.67 -24.34 -13.96
C ALA A 91 4.03 -25.01 -13.68
N TYR A 92 4.47 -24.95 -12.43
CA TYR A 92 5.74 -25.48 -11.94
C TYR A 92 5.55 -26.22 -10.61
N TRP A 93 6.40 -27.19 -10.33
CA TRP A 93 6.58 -27.70 -8.98
C TRP A 93 7.47 -26.74 -8.18
N LEU A 94 6.90 -26.00 -7.22
CA LEU A 94 7.67 -25.15 -6.30
C LEU A 94 8.42 -25.99 -5.27
N ASP A 95 7.76 -27.05 -4.77
CA ASP A 95 8.28 -28.10 -3.90
C ASP A 95 7.54 -29.42 -4.19
N GLU A 96 7.72 -30.45 -3.35
CA GLU A 96 7.12 -31.77 -3.57
C GLU A 96 5.58 -31.78 -3.42
N GLN A 97 4.98 -30.73 -2.84
CA GLN A 97 3.54 -30.60 -2.58
C GLN A 97 2.91 -29.41 -3.27
N THR A 98 3.67 -28.40 -3.68
CA THR A 98 3.15 -27.13 -4.16
C THR A 98 3.27 -27.02 -5.67
N VAL A 99 2.12 -26.89 -6.31
CA VAL A 99 2.00 -26.47 -7.71
C VAL A 99 1.84 -24.95 -7.75
N GLU A 100 2.71 -24.28 -8.49
CA GLU A 100 2.73 -22.84 -8.66
C GLU A 100 2.51 -22.47 -10.12
N PHE A 101 1.49 -21.69 -10.40
CA PHE A 101 1.29 -21.07 -11.72
C PHE A 101 1.91 -19.68 -11.72
N ARG A 102 2.73 -19.41 -12.72
CA ARG A 102 3.37 -18.12 -12.97
C ARG A 102 2.79 -17.53 -14.25
N ALA A 103 2.10 -16.42 -14.12
CA ALA A 103 1.63 -15.66 -15.27
C ALA A 103 2.82 -15.10 -16.07
N ASN A 104 2.69 -15.02 -17.41
CA ASN A 104 3.72 -14.46 -18.28
C ASN A 104 3.87 -12.95 -18.10
N GLU A 105 2.77 -12.27 -17.70
CA GLU A 105 2.71 -10.84 -17.44
C GLU A 105 2.19 -10.59 -16.02
N LYS A 106 2.25 -9.33 -15.56
CA LYS A 106 1.62 -8.93 -14.29
C LYS A 106 0.12 -9.20 -14.34
N LEU A 107 -0.44 -9.59 -13.19
CA LEU A 107 -1.88 -9.74 -13.07
C LEU A 107 -2.56 -8.37 -13.26
N PRO A 108 -3.66 -8.29 -14.03
CA PRO A 108 -4.39 -7.04 -14.26
C PRO A 108 -4.92 -6.44 -12.96
N SER A 109 -4.73 -5.13 -12.79
CA SER A 109 -5.18 -4.36 -11.63
C SER A 109 -6.69 -4.50 -11.40
N GLY A 110 -7.10 -4.82 -10.18
CA GLY A 110 -8.50 -4.90 -9.77
C GLY A 110 -9.31 -6.03 -10.41
N GLU A 111 -8.66 -6.91 -11.19
CA GLU A 111 -9.36 -8.02 -11.84
C GLU A 111 -9.67 -9.14 -10.84
N THR A 112 -10.75 -9.82 -11.09
CA THR A 112 -11.24 -10.95 -10.30
C THR A 112 -11.10 -12.22 -11.12
N PHE A 113 -10.37 -13.19 -10.60
CA PHE A 113 -10.15 -14.46 -11.27
C PHE A 113 -10.91 -15.60 -10.57
N VAL A 114 -11.56 -16.41 -11.38
CA VAL A 114 -12.03 -17.74 -10.99
C VAL A 114 -11.07 -18.75 -11.58
N VAL A 115 -10.69 -19.72 -10.79
CA VAL A 115 -9.71 -20.74 -11.15
C VAL A 115 -10.35 -22.11 -11.03
N GLU A 116 -10.24 -22.93 -12.08
CA GLU A 116 -10.53 -24.35 -12.05
C GLU A 116 -9.21 -25.11 -12.16
N PHE A 117 -8.90 -25.90 -11.12
CA PHE A 117 -7.68 -26.67 -11.02
C PHE A 117 -7.99 -28.16 -11.20
N ALA A 118 -7.44 -28.78 -12.25
CA ALA A 118 -7.63 -30.18 -12.61
C ALA A 118 -6.82 -31.09 -11.68
N LEU A 119 -7.41 -31.51 -10.57
CA LEU A 119 -6.77 -32.35 -9.56
C LEU A 119 -6.62 -33.81 -10.03
N ASP A 120 -7.54 -34.28 -10.86
CA ASP A 120 -7.54 -35.63 -11.46
C ASP A 120 -6.36 -35.86 -12.42
N GLU A 121 -5.81 -34.81 -13.03
CA GLU A 121 -4.60 -34.88 -13.85
C GLU A 121 -3.32 -35.15 -13.04
N LEU A 122 -3.35 -34.90 -11.73
CA LEU A 122 -2.24 -35.14 -10.82
C LEU A 122 -2.37 -36.45 -10.06
N MET A 123 -3.57 -36.76 -9.59
CA MET A 123 -3.79 -37.89 -8.73
C MET A 123 -5.16 -38.55 -8.91
N ALA A 124 -5.29 -39.78 -8.51
CA ALA A 124 -6.58 -40.45 -8.54
C ALA A 124 -7.50 -39.86 -7.44
N VAL A 125 -8.59 -39.27 -7.85
CA VAL A 125 -9.63 -38.68 -6.99
C VAL A 125 -11.00 -39.26 -7.34
N SER A 126 -12.01 -39.04 -6.52
CA SER A 126 -13.39 -39.39 -6.90
C SER A 126 -13.95 -38.30 -7.84
N GLU A 127 -14.93 -38.70 -8.67
CA GLU A 127 -15.59 -37.82 -9.68
C GLU A 127 -16.07 -36.49 -9.07
N ALA A 128 -16.42 -36.45 -7.79
CA ALA A 128 -16.83 -35.22 -7.09
C ALA A 128 -15.69 -34.20 -6.82
N TYR A 129 -14.43 -34.64 -6.93
CA TYR A 129 -13.25 -33.84 -6.59
C TYR A 129 -12.22 -33.72 -7.72
N GLU A 130 -12.62 -34.00 -8.97
CA GLU A 130 -11.77 -33.91 -10.14
C GLU A 130 -11.27 -32.48 -10.36
N THR A 131 -12.13 -31.48 -10.16
CA THR A 131 -11.82 -30.07 -10.39
C THR A 131 -12.05 -29.23 -9.13
N LEU A 132 -10.97 -28.64 -8.60
CA LEU A 132 -11.03 -27.67 -7.50
C LEU A 132 -11.31 -26.27 -8.06
N LYS A 133 -12.45 -25.68 -7.68
CA LYS A 133 -12.84 -24.33 -8.09
C LYS A 133 -12.64 -23.34 -6.95
N PHE A 134 -11.85 -22.28 -7.19
CA PHE A 134 -11.58 -21.22 -6.23
C PHE A 134 -11.43 -19.87 -6.93
N GLY A 135 -11.19 -18.79 -6.18
CA GLY A 135 -11.00 -17.48 -6.80
C GLY A 135 -10.20 -16.54 -5.93
N PHE A 136 -9.70 -15.47 -6.58
CA PHE A 136 -8.96 -14.40 -5.94
C PHE A 136 -9.21 -13.07 -6.65
N VAL A 137 -8.86 -11.95 -5.98
CA VAL A 137 -8.96 -10.60 -6.53
C VAL A 137 -7.57 -9.97 -6.53
N VAL A 138 -7.18 -9.35 -7.62
CA VAL A 138 -5.95 -8.57 -7.69
C VAL A 138 -6.20 -7.19 -7.06
N ILE A 139 -5.23 -6.71 -6.28
CA ILE A 139 -5.30 -5.35 -5.71
C ILE A 139 -5.57 -4.34 -6.83
N SER A 140 -6.58 -3.51 -6.65
CA SER A 140 -6.80 -2.37 -7.54
C SER A 140 -5.68 -1.36 -7.33
N GLN A 141 -4.89 -1.12 -8.37
CA GLN A 141 -3.81 -0.14 -8.30
C GLN A 141 -4.38 1.27 -8.22
N SER A 142 -3.69 2.10 -7.47
CA SER A 142 -3.94 3.52 -7.35
C SER A 142 -2.64 4.24 -7.08
N LEU A 143 -2.57 5.52 -7.39
CA LEU A 143 -1.42 6.33 -7.04
C LEU A 143 -1.87 7.61 -6.32
N PHE A 144 -1.05 8.06 -5.39
CA PHE A 144 -1.23 9.29 -4.64
C PHE A 144 0.05 10.10 -4.72
N VAL A 145 -0.04 11.31 -5.26
CA VAL A 145 1.09 12.24 -5.38
C VAL A 145 1.04 13.24 -4.25
N ASP A 146 2.08 13.25 -3.41
CA ASP A 146 2.23 14.19 -2.32
C ASP A 146 3.34 15.19 -2.68
N PHE A 147 3.08 16.48 -2.50
CA PHE A 147 4.10 17.53 -2.47
C PHE A 147 4.58 17.67 -1.02
N ASP A 148 5.89 17.52 -0.79
CA ASP A 148 6.49 17.57 0.54
C ASP A 148 7.18 18.93 0.83
N GLY A 149 7.64 19.68 -0.19
CA GLY A 149 8.23 20.97 0.04
C GLY A 149 9.18 21.49 -1.05
N LEU A 150 9.78 22.63 -0.75
CA LEU A 150 10.81 23.29 -1.55
C LEU A 150 12.16 23.27 -0.84
N LYS A 151 13.24 23.16 -1.58
CA LYS A 151 14.60 23.19 -1.06
C LYS A 151 15.45 24.14 -1.89
N THR A 152 15.99 25.14 -1.26
CA THR A 152 16.95 26.06 -1.88
C THR A 152 18.28 25.36 -2.09
N ILE A 153 18.82 25.45 -3.30
CA ILE A 153 20.08 24.77 -3.69
C ILE A 153 21.28 25.52 -3.10
N ASP A 154 21.35 26.83 -3.32
CA ASP A 154 22.42 27.69 -2.77
C ASP A 154 21.85 28.63 -1.70
N LYS A 155 22.46 28.61 -0.50
CA LYS A 155 22.04 29.46 0.63
C LYS A 155 22.30 30.96 0.42
N LYS A 156 23.00 31.32 -0.64
CA LYS A 156 23.28 32.70 -1.00
C LYS A 156 22.53 33.20 -2.25
N ASP A 157 22.07 32.25 -3.06
CA ASP A 157 21.31 32.52 -4.28
C ASP A 157 19.99 31.72 -4.22
N PHE A 158 18.87 32.42 -4.08
CA PHE A 158 17.55 31.82 -3.97
C PHE A 158 16.81 31.73 -5.33
N SER A 159 17.52 32.03 -6.43
CA SER A 159 16.95 32.02 -7.77
C SER A 159 16.63 30.61 -8.30
N LYS A 160 17.19 29.58 -7.67
CA LYS A 160 16.93 28.18 -8.01
C LYS A 160 16.59 27.34 -6.78
N GLN A 161 15.59 26.51 -6.96
CA GLN A 161 15.11 25.58 -5.94
C GLN A 161 14.93 24.19 -6.52
N GLU A 162 14.81 23.20 -5.65
CA GLU A 162 14.28 21.87 -5.93
C GLU A 162 12.89 21.78 -5.30
N LEU A 163 11.94 21.21 -6.04
CA LEU A 163 10.65 20.82 -5.52
C LEU A 163 10.70 19.30 -5.28
N PHE A 164 10.26 18.84 -4.13
CA PHE A 164 10.31 17.41 -3.82
C PHE A 164 9.00 16.91 -3.22
N GLY A 165 8.78 15.63 -3.44
CA GLY A 165 7.60 14.94 -2.96
C GLY A 165 7.72 13.43 -3.11
N ARG A 166 6.59 12.74 -3.01
CA ARG A 166 6.54 11.29 -3.12
C ARG A 166 5.27 10.83 -3.80
N ILE A 167 5.39 9.70 -4.48
CA ILE A 167 4.26 8.91 -4.98
C ILE A 167 4.11 7.67 -4.10
N ARG A 168 2.89 7.37 -3.70
CA ARG A 168 2.52 6.14 -3.01
C ARG A 168 1.54 5.36 -3.86
N THR A 169 1.74 4.05 -3.96
CA THR A 169 0.88 3.15 -4.73
C THR A 169 0.18 2.13 -3.84
N SER A 170 -0.98 1.66 -4.25
CA SER A 170 -1.73 0.64 -3.51
C SER A 170 -1.04 -0.72 -3.56
N ASP A 171 -0.46 -1.06 -4.70
CA ASP A 171 0.33 -2.27 -4.89
C ASP A 171 1.73 -1.94 -5.43
N VAL A 172 2.58 -2.94 -5.50
CA VAL A 172 3.95 -2.81 -6.03
C VAL A 172 3.91 -2.31 -7.47
N ALA A 173 4.71 -1.30 -7.76
CA ALA A 173 4.90 -0.75 -9.10
C ALA A 173 6.38 -0.80 -9.50
N ASP A 174 6.65 -0.92 -10.80
CA ASP A 174 8.00 -0.87 -11.31
C ASP A 174 8.53 0.57 -11.35
N PRO A 175 9.79 0.78 -10.94
CA PRO A 175 10.43 2.10 -11.03
C PRO A 175 10.25 2.77 -12.39
N THR A 176 10.53 2.05 -13.47
CA THR A 176 10.46 2.59 -14.84
C THR A 176 9.04 2.94 -15.32
N GLU A 177 8.01 2.32 -14.73
CA GLU A 177 6.60 2.65 -15.00
C GLU A 177 6.16 3.85 -14.18
N ILE A 178 6.57 3.93 -12.90
CA ILE A 178 6.29 5.08 -12.03
C ILE A 178 6.91 6.37 -12.58
N GLU A 179 8.11 6.30 -13.13
CA GLU A 179 8.78 7.46 -13.72
C GLU A 179 8.01 8.06 -14.90
N GLN A 180 7.16 7.28 -15.56
CA GLN A 180 6.29 7.74 -16.66
C GLN A 180 5.00 8.40 -16.15
N CYS A 181 4.63 8.15 -14.88
CA CYS A 181 3.37 8.63 -14.33
C CYS A 181 3.37 10.11 -13.96
N LEU A 182 4.52 10.78 -13.79
CA LEU A 182 4.59 12.16 -13.33
C LEU A 182 5.37 13.02 -14.30
N LYS A 183 4.83 14.21 -14.59
CA LYS A 183 5.49 15.30 -15.32
C LYS A 183 5.49 16.56 -14.48
N ALA A 184 6.48 17.41 -14.70
CA ALA A 184 6.60 18.71 -14.05
C ALA A 184 6.92 19.78 -15.09
N GLU A 185 6.15 20.87 -15.08
CA GLU A 185 6.36 22.01 -15.97
C GLU A 185 6.40 23.32 -15.19
N GLN A 186 7.21 24.27 -15.68
CA GLN A 186 7.21 25.66 -15.22
C GLN A 186 7.30 26.59 -16.40
N ASP A 187 6.38 27.54 -16.52
CA ASP A 187 6.32 28.50 -17.63
C ASP A 187 6.33 27.83 -19.02
N GLY A 188 5.68 26.67 -19.16
CA GLY A 188 5.60 25.88 -20.38
C GLY A 188 6.88 25.11 -20.75
N ASN A 189 7.82 25.00 -19.83
CA ASN A 189 9.03 24.21 -19.99
C ASN A 189 8.99 22.99 -19.06
N GLU A 190 9.22 21.82 -19.63
CA GLU A 190 9.35 20.58 -18.86
C GLU A 190 10.61 20.61 -17.98
N LEU A 191 10.47 20.19 -16.73
CA LEU A 191 11.53 20.13 -15.74
C LEU A 191 12.00 18.68 -15.54
N GLU A 192 13.31 18.52 -15.31
CA GLU A 192 13.90 17.22 -14.98
C GLU A 192 13.40 16.72 -13.62
N ILE A 193 13.01 15.43 -13.57
CA ILE A 193 12.63 14.75 -12.34
C ILE A 193 13.67 13.69 -12.03
N VAL A 194 14.22 13.72 -10.83
CA VAL A 194 15.15 12.70 -10.31
C VAL A 194 14.41 11.84 -9.29
N TRP A 195 14.59 10.54 -9.39
CA TRP A 195 13.83 9.55 -8.63
C TRP A 195 14.67 8.78 -7.60
N GLU A 196 14.03 8.40 -6.51
CA GLU A 196 14.54 7.47 -5.50
C GLU A 196 13.40 6.52 -5.10
N HIS A 197 13.61 5.22 -5.30
CA HIS A 197 12.58 4.21 -5.08
C HIS A 197 12.87 3.41 -3.82
N ASP A 198 11.88 3.26 -2.94
CA ASP A 198 12.00 2.41 -1.76
C ASP A 198 11.94 0.91 -2.16
N GLU A 199 12.65 0.06 -1.42
CA GLU A 199 12.69 -1.40 -1.65
C GLU A 199 11.31 -2.07 -1.58
N ASN A 200 10.33 -1.43 -0.91
CA ASN A 200 8.97 -1.95 -0.81
C ASN A 200 8.18 -1.87 -2.13
N GLY A 201 8.71 -1.12 -3.14
CA GLY A 201 8.08 -0.92 -4.44
C GLY A 201 6.72 -0.19 -4.41
N LYS A 202 6.38 0.46 -3.29
CA LYS A 202 5.11 1.19 -3.09
C LYS A 202 5.30 2.65 -2.73
N THR A 203 6.53 3.09 -2.52
CA THR A 203 6.88 4.47 -2.20
C THR A 203 8.04 4.91 -3.09
N HIS A 204 7.83 5.99 -3.81
CA HIS A 204 8.77 6.53 -4.76
C HIS A 204 8.91 8.02 -4.52
N ARG A 205 10.13 8.50 -4.22
CA ARG A 205 10.40 9.92 -4.00
C ARG A 205 10.82 10.55 -5.30
N TYR A 206 10.34 11.75 -5.54
CA TYR A 206 10.72 12.54 -6.70
C TYR A 206 11.31 13.89 -6.27
N THR A 207 12.23 14.39 -7.08
CA THR A 207 12.81 15.73 -6.94
C THR A 207 12.83 16.38 -8.30
N VAL A 208 12.03 17.43 -8.47
CA VAL A 208 12.02 18.30 -9.65
C VAL A 208 13.18 19.27 -9.52
N LYS A 209 14.05 19.26 -10.52
CA LYS A 209 15.28 20.04 -10.54
C LYS A 209 15.06 21.42 -11.18
N ASP A 210 15.97 22.34 -10.87
CA ASP A 210 16.11 23.64 -11.51
C ASP A 210 14.84 24.51 -11.53
N VAL A 211 13.96 24.36 -10.53
CA VAL A 211 12.78 25.21 -10.37
C VAL A 211 13.24 26.67 -10.26
N ALA A 212 12.85 27.49 -11.23
CA ALA A 212 13.20 28.87 -11.27
C ALA A 212 12.38 29.70 -10.29
N ARG A 213 13.04 30.68 -9.64
CA ARG A 213 12.41 31.62 -8.73
C ARG A 213 12.83 33.04 -9.08
N GLY A 214 11.87 33.88 -9.44
CA GLY A 214 12.06 35.25 -9.88
C GLY A 214 11.60 36.30 -8.87
N GLU A 215 11.51 37.54 -9.34
CA GLU A 215 10.93 38.65 -8.57
C GLU A 215 9.40 38.60 -8.52
N ASP A 216 8.80 37.91 -9.48
CA ASP A 216 7.37 37.65 -9.56
C ASP A 216 7.03 36.23 -9.10
N GLU A 217 5.80 36.04 -8.69
CA GLU A 217 5.23 34.71 -8.37
C GLU A 217 5.16 33.84 -9.63
N SER A 218 5.50 32.58 -9.49
CA SER A 218 5.36 31.56 -10.54
C SER A 218 4.78 30.25 -9.97
N PHE A 219 4.49 29.31 -10.87
CA PHE A 219 3.91 28.01 -10.48
C PHE A 219 4.66 26.89 -11.17
N VAL A 220 4.79 25.77 -10.47
CA VAL A 220 5.17 24.49 -11.05
C VAL A 220 3.91 23.65 -11.11
N GLU A 221 3.57 23.20 -12.31
CA GLU A 221 2.50 22.24 -12.54
C GLU A 221 3.06 20.82 -12.46
N LEU A 222 2.49 20.02 -11.58
CA LEU A 222 2.73 18.59 -11.48
C LEU A 222 1.51 17.88 -12.04
N ALA A 223 1.63 17.23 -13.19
CA ALA A 223 0.56 16.44 -13.78
C ALA A 223 0.92 14.96 -13.73
N TRP A 224 -0.06 14.12 -13.37
CA TRP A 224 0.17 12.68 -13.31
C TRP A 224 -0.96 11.87 -13.93
N ASP A 225 -0.54 10.74 -14.52
CA ASP A 225 -1.39 9.73 -15.11
C ASP A 225 -0.92 8.33 -14.66
N GLY A 226 -1.83 7.56 -14.08
CA GLY A 226 -1.56 6.24 -13.54
C GLY A 226 -1.61 5.09 -14.56
N GLU A 227 -1.89 5.36 -15.85
CA GLU A 227 -2.09 4.31 -16.87
C GLU A 227 -0.89 3.35 -16.94
N ALA A 228 0.34 3.88 -16.87
CA ALA A 228 1.56 3.08 -16.97
C ALA A 228 1.69 1.99 -15.87
N ILE A 229 1.08 2.19 -14.71
CA ILE A 229 1.05 1.22 -13.60
C ILE A 229 -0.29 0.49 -13.46
N GLY A 230 -1.24 0.71 -14.39
CA GLY A 230 -2.57 0.13 -14.35
C GLY A 230 -3.51 0.76 -13.31
N ALA A 231 -3.30 2.02 -12.96
CA ALA A 231 -4.18 2.81 -12.11
C ALA A 231 -5.04 3.74 -12.97
N ASP A 232 -6.35 3.75 -12.72
CA ASP A 232 -7.31 4.65 -13.38
C ASP A 232 -7.39 5.97 -12.58
N VAL A 233 -6.30 6.75 -12.64
CA VAL A 233 -6.13 8.02 -11.91
C VAL A 233 -5.36 8.99 -12.78
N GLU A 234 -5.97 10.14 -13.07
CA GLU A 234 -5.35 11.29 -13.73
C GLU A 234 -5.70 12.55 -12.94
N ASP A 235 -4.71 13.37 -12.58
CA ASP A 235 -4.93 14.63 -11.85
C ASP A 235 -3.70 15.55 -12.01
N GLU A 236 -3.80 16.77 -11.49
CA GLU A 236 -2.75 17.79 -11.52
C GLU A 236 -2.69 18.59 -10.21
N LEU A 237 -1.54 19.17 -9.91
CA LEU A 237 -1.32 20.04 -8.77
C LEU A 237 -0.45 21.25 -9.19
N GLU A 238 -0.98 22.45 -9.03
CA GLU A 238 -0.19 23.68 -9.13
C GLU A 238 0.51 23.97 -7.79
N VAL A 239 1.84 23.97 -7.80
CA VAL A 239 2.65 24.36 -6.65
C VAL A 239 3.13 25.79 -6.82
N ARG A 240 2.69 26.67 -5.94
CA ARG A 240 3.10 28.07 -5.91
C ARG A 240 4.58 28.19 -5.54
N ILE A 241 5.34 28.93 -6.35
CA ILE A 241 6.72 29.33 -6.08
C ILE A 241 6.71 30.83 -5.67
N PRO A 242 6.91 31.13 -4.38
CA PRO A 242 6.90 32.51 -3.90
C PRO A 242 8.04 33.32 -4.50
N PRO A 243 7.86 34.64 -4.79
CA PRO A 243 8.91 35.48 -5.34
C PRO A 243 10.11 35.60 -4.39
N ILE A 244 11.27 35.95 -4.94
CA ILE A 244 12.47 36.28 -4.14
C ILE A 244 12.16 37.44 -3.20
N GLY A 245 12.49 37.28 -1.92
CA GLY A 245 12.17 38.25 -0.87
C GLY A 245 10.87 38.00 -0.12
N GLU A 246 10.03 37.09 -0.60
CA GLU A 246 8.88 36.59 0.14
C GLU A 246 9.29 35.34 0.94
N PHE A 247 9.36 35.48 2.27
CA PHE A 247 9.57 34.35 3.15
C PHE A 247 8.24 33.87 3.73
N THR A 248 7.82 32.64 3.39
CA THR A 248 6.51 32.10 3.72
C THR A 248 6.59 30.63 4.12
N LEU A 249 5.58 30.14 4.86
CA LEU A 249 5.38 28.72 5.13
C LEU A 249 4.70 28.07 3.91
N VAL A 250 5.40 27.14 3.26
CA VAL A 250 4.92 26.44 2.06
C VAL A 250 4.06 25.22 2.43
N GLN A 251 4.53 24.42 3.39
CA GLN A 251 3.88 23.18 3.78
C GLN A 251 4.06 22.93 5.27
N ALA A 252 3.05 22.33 5.89
CA ALA A 252 3.14 21.80 7.25
C ALA A 252 2.50 20.43 7.30
N SER A 253 3.27 19.43 7.65
CA SER A 253 2.84 18.03 7.67
C SER A 253 3.30 17.31 8.93
N THR A 254 2.69 16.18 9.22
CA THR A 254 3.11 15.27 10.29
C THR A 254 3.84 14.10 9.69
N GLN A 255 5.06 13.84 10.12
CA GLN A 255 5.87 12.70 9.74
C GLN A 255 5.99 11.75 10.93
N ARG A 256 5.88 10.44 10.69
CA ARG A 256 5.93 9.41 11.74
C ARG A 256 7.23 8.62 11.76
N SER A 257 7.92 8.55 10.63
CA SER A 257 9.18 7.83 10.49
C SER A 257 10.35 8.82 10.33
N PRO A 258 11.52 8.58 10.92
CA PRO A 258 11.85 7.53 11.88
C PRO A 258 11.29 7.78 13.30
N SER A 259 10.77 8.97 13.56
CA SER A 259 10.08 9.34 14.80
C SER A 259 9.05 10.43 14.51
N LEU A 260 8.00 10.48 15.32
CA LEU A 260 6.92 11.47 15.17
C LEU A 260 7.47 12.89 15.25
N HIS A 261 7.26 13.69 14.23
CA HIS A 261 7.59 15.12 14.20
C HIS A 261 6.69 15.90 13.25
N PHE A 262 6.62 17.19 13.44
CA PHE A 262 6.06 18.12 12.48
C PHE A 262 7.17 18.57 11.53
N SER A 263 6.94 18.45 10.25
CA SER A 263 7.74 19.05 9.19
C SER A 263 7.11 20.37 8.78
N LEU A 264 7.84 21.46 9.00
CA LEU A 264 7.43 22.80 8.63
C LEU A 264 8.35 23.27 7.50
N GLN A 265 7.85 23.30 6.29
CA GLN A 265 8.59 23.66 5.08
C GLN A 265 8.38 25.13 4.72
N PHE A 266 9.46 25.84 4.49
CA PHE A 266 9.46 27.26 4.18
C PHE A 266 9.98 27.49 2.75
N SER A 267 9.63 28.64 2.18
CA SER A 267 10.12 29.06 0.86
C SER A 267 11.65 29.25 0.83
N ASP A 268 12.26 29.61 1.96
CA ASP A 268 13.67 29.93 2.09
C ASP A 268 14.34 29.12 3.21
N PRO A 269 15.68 28.98 3.18
CA PRO A 269 16.42 28.42 4.28
C PRO A 269 16.21 29.21 5.57
N VAL A 270 15.79 28.53 6.62
CA VAL A 270 15.57 29.14 7.94
C VAL A 270 16.91 29.46 8.60
N SER A 271 17.01 30.65 9.21
CA SER A 271 18.23 31.05 9.93
C SER A 271 18.49 30.11 11.13
N SER A 272 19.63 29.44 11.11
CA SER A 272 20.06 28.56 12.20
C SER A 272 20.63 29.32 13.40
N SER A 273 20.90 30.64 13.26
CA SER A 273 21.47 31.48 14.32
C SER A 273 20.42 32.07 15.28
N GLN A 274 19.13 31.93 14.97
CA GLN A 274 18.05 32.44 15.81
C GLN A 274 17.60 31.41 16.86
N ALA A 275 17.20 31.91 18.02
CA ALA A 275 16.55 31.05 19.03
C ALA A 275 15.09 30.82 18.62
N LEU A 276 14.74 29.56 18.31
CA LEU A 276 13.41 29.20 17.88
C LEU A 276 12.39 29.05 19.02
N THR A 277 12.87 29.00 20.28
CA THR A 277 11.99 28.91 21.45
C THR A 277 11.08 30.14 21.53
N GLY A 278 9.78 29.92 21.53
CA GLY A 278 8.77 30.98 21.49
C GLY A 278 8.46 31.50 20.09
N LEU A 279 9.21 31.10 19.05
CA LEU A 279 8.89 31.38 17.65
C LEU A 279 8.12 30.24 17.00
N VAL A 280 8.36 29.00 17.41
CA VAL A 280 7.60 27.81 17.02
C VAL A 280 7.19 27.06 18.28
N TYR A 281 5.92 26.90 18.50
CA TYR A 281 5.38 26.28 19.72
C TYR A 281 4.00 25.67 19.51
N LEU A 282 3.60 24.78 20.42
CA LEU A 282 2.21 24.29 20.49
C LEU A 282 1.38 25.21 21.36
N GLN A 283 0.17 25.54 20.90
CA GLN A 283 -0.77 26.37 21.65
C GLN A 283 -1.15 25.76 23.00
N SER A 284 -1.07 24.45 23.14
CA SER A 284 -1.28 23.73 24.40
C SER A 284 -0.18 23.96 25.45
N GLY A 285 0.95 24.58 25.07
CA GLY A 285 2.11 24.81 25.94
C GLY A 285 3.01 23.59 26.09
N ARG A 286 2.74 22.47 25.44
CA ARG A 286 3.62 21.30 25.41
C ARG A 286 4.93 21.61 24.70
N LYS A 287 6.01 21.00 25.16
CA LYS A 287 7.36 21.30 24.70
C LYS A 287 7.65 20.62 23.35
N LEU A 288 8.37 21.37 22.50
CA LEU A 288 8.92 20.89 21.24
C LEU A 288 10.45 20.98 21.28
N ARG A 289 11.11 19.96 20.72
CA ARG A 289 12.54 20.04 20.34
C ARG A 289 12.59 20.40 18.85
N LEU A 290 13.18 21.53 18.52
CA LEU A 290 13.22 22.10 17.18
C LEU A 290 14.60 21.86 16.54
N VAL A 291 14.61 21.42 15.29
CA VAL A 291 15.81 21.19 14.48
C VAL A 291 15.63 21.87 13.14
N VAL A 292 16.56 22.75 12.76
CA VAL A 292 16.56 23.43 11.45
C VAL A 292 17.40 22.63 10.46
N SER A 293 16.84 22.40 9.29
CA SER A 293 17.52 21.75 8.18
C SER A 293 17.14 22.44 6.86
N ASN A 294 17.97 23.36 6.38
CA ASN A 294 17.70 24.17 5.17
C ASN A 294 16.35 24.89 5.27
N ASN A 295 15.41 24.61 4.36
CA ASN A 295 14.08 25.22 4.33
C ASN A 295 13.11 24.58 5.35
N GLU A 296 13.55 23.65 6.16
CA GLU A 296 12.70 22.87 7.05
C GLU A 296 13.00 23.13 8.53
N ILE A 297 11.94 23.24 9.34
CA ILE A 297 12.01 23.04 10.80
C ILE A 297 11.31 21.74 11.14
N LYS A 298 12.07 20.79 11.71
CA LYS A 298 11.52 19.58 12.32
C LYS A 298 11.23 19.84 13.79
N ALA A 299 9.94 19.77 14.14
CA ALA A 299 9.47 20.00 15.49
C ALA A 299 9.07 18.67 16.15
N TYR A 300 9.90 18.17 17.05
CA TYR A 300 9.72 16.91 17.76
C TYR A 300 8.99 17.14 19.08
N PRO A 301 7.82 16.56 19.30
CA PRO A 301 7.15 16.60 20.60
C PRO A 301 8.01 15.95 21.68
N VAL A 302 8.16 16.63 22.82
CA VAL A 302 8.83 16.09 24.00
C VAL A 302 7.82 15.44 24.93
N ASP A 303 6.62 16.04 25.00
CA ASP A 303 5.53 15.57 25.84
C ASP A 303 4.55 14.73 24.99
N LYS A 304 3.77 13.88 25.66
CA LYS A 304 2.68 13.14 24.99
C LYS A 304 1.64 14.13 24.44
N LEU A 305 1.36 14.02 23.14
CA LEU A 305 0.42 14.88 22.45
C LEU A 305 -1.05 14.49 22.71
N GLN A 306 -1.95 15.41 22.45
CA GLN A 306 -3.39 15.14 22.33
C GLN A 306 -3.70 14.69 20.88
N SER A 307 -4.91 14.22 20.65
CA SER A 307 -5.35 13.81 19.28
C SER A 307 -5.32 14.98 18.28
N GLU A 308 -5.36 16.20 18.76
CA GLU A 308 -5.30 17.43 17.96
C GLU A 308 -4.44 18.45 18.68
N GLU A 309 -3.51 19.08 17.98
CA GLU A 309 -2.66 20.15 18.48
C GLU A 309 -2.61 21.30 17.48
N THR A 310 -2.51 22.52 17.96
CA THR A 310 -2.28 23.70 17.12
C THR A 310 -0.83 24.13 17.24
N ILE A 311 -0.08 24.02 16.13
CA ILE A 311 1.26 24.58 16.04
C ILE A 311 1.17 26.03 15.60
N VAL A 312 1.92 26.90 16.30
CA VAL A 312 2.00 28.33 16.02
C VAL A 312 3.40 28.67 15.57
N ILE A 313 3.51 29.42 14.49
CA ILE A 313 4.76 29.90 13.92
C ILE A 313 4.68 31.41 13.87
N GLU A 314 5.52 32.08 14.65
CA GLU A 314 5.49 33.55 14.78
C GLU A 314 6.09 34.26 13.57
N LYS A 315 5.55 35.44 13.24
CA LYS A 315 6.01 36.29 12.15
C LYS A 315 7.50 36.66 12.25
N SER A 316 8.03 36.75 13.46
CA SER A 316 9.43 37.17 13.73
C SER A 316 10.47 36.09 13.42
N ILE A 317 10.07 34.91 12.93
CA ILE A 317 10.99 33.90 12.37
C ILE A 317 11.71 34.51 11.14
N LYS A 318 13.01 34.26 11.01
CA LYS A 318 13.85 34.81 9.93
C LYS A 318 14.43 33.72 9.06
N ASN A 319 14.53 34.01 7.76
CA ASN A 319 15.33 33.22 6.83
C ASN A 319 16.84 33.49 7.01
N SER A 320 17.68 32.81 6.26
CA SER A 320 19.14 32.96 6.32
C SER A 320 19.66 34.35 5.90
N LEU A 321 18.86 35.15 5.17
CA LEU A 321 19.17 36.54 4.78
C LEU A 321 18.59 37.55 5.77
N GLY A 322 17.84 37.13 6.80
CA GLY A 322 17.26 38.01 7.81
C GLY A 322 15.86 38.52 7.50
N THR A 323 15.23 38.07 6.39
CA THR A 323 13.84 38.40 6.08
C THR A 323 12.90 37.67 7.03
N GLU A 324 11.92 38.40 7.58
CA GLU A 324 10.89 37.84 8.47
C GLU A 324 9.77 37.17 7.67
N LEU A 325 9.05 36.21 8.29
CA LEU A 325 7.84 35.65 7.70
C LEU A 325 6.83 36.76 7.38
N GLN A 326 6.07 36.57 6.31
CA GLN A 326 5.01 37.52 5.93
C GLN A 326 3.94 37.68 7.01
N GLU A 327 3.53 36.57 7.63
CA GLU A 327 2.49 36.54 8.64
C GLU A 327 2.74 35.46 9.70
N GLN A 328 1.97 35.50 10.78
CA GLN A 328 1.92 34.39 11.76
C GLN A 328 1.09 33.25 11.19
N TYR A 329 1.59 32.03 11.28
CA TYR A 329 0.85 30.83 10.89
C TYR A 329 0.33 30.05 12.09
N ARG A 330 -0.90 29.55 11.96
CA ARG A 330 -1.52 28.61 12.87
C ARG A 330 -2.01 27.42 12.07
N ARG A 331 -1.53 26.25 12.40
CA ARG A 331 -1.94 25.01 11.75
C ARG A 331 -2.43 24.02 12.78
N VAL A 332 -3.65 23.57 12.59
CA VAL A 332 -4.20 22.45 13.35
C VAL A 332 -3.62 21.19 12.77
N VAL A 333 -3.01 20.37 13.61
CA VAL A 333 -2.42 19.11 13.24
C VAL A 333 -3.14 18.01 13.98
N GLN A 334 -3.75 17.12 13.22
CA GLN A 334 -4.43 15.96 13.78
C GLN A 334 -3.43 14.82 13.91
N PHE A 335 -3.34 14.29 15.11
CA PHE A 335 -2.68 13.03 15.36
C PHE A 335 -3.76 11.97 15.35
N ASN A 336 -4.01 11.38 14.21
CA ASN A 336 -4.65 10.08 14.21
C ASN A 336 -3.68 9.13 14.89
N LEU A 337 -3.79 9.04 16.22
CA LEU A 337 -3.21 7.94 16.96
C LEU A 337 -3.80 6.71 16.30
N GLU A 338 -2.96 5.90 15.64
CA GLU A 338 -3.43 4.63 15.14
C GLU A 338 -4.09 3.91 16.30
N LYS A 339 -5.27 3.36 16.05
CA LYS A 339 -5.97 2.59 17.09
C LYS A 339 -5.04 1.46 17.51
N PRO A 340 -5.06 1.05 18.79
CA PRO A 340 -4.38 -0.16 19.20
C PRO A 340 -4.70 -1.29 18.23
N SER A 341 -3.69 -1.84 17.59
CA SER A 341 -3.87 -2.83 16.52
C SER A 341 -2.77 -3.88 16.54
N VAL A 342 -3.12 -5.08 16.10
CA VAL A 342 -2.20 -6.19 15.85
C VAL A 342 -2.33 -6.57 14.40
N GLU A 343 -1.21 -6.83 13.74
CA GLU A 343 -1.15 -7.35 12.37
C GLU A 343 -0.23 -8.56 12.33
N LEU A 344 -0.72 -9.65 11.77
CA LEU A 344 0.07 -10.87 11.61
C LEU A 344 1.08 -10.69 10.49
N LEU A 345 2.33 -11.09 10.75
CA LEU A 345 3.39 -11.08 9.74
C LEU A 345 3.41 -12.43 9.02
N GLY A 346 2.99 -12.43 7.78
CA GLY A 346 2.92 -13.61 6.92
C GLY A 346 1.48 -13.95 6.52
N THR A 347 1.35 -14.39 5.29
CA THR A 347 0.06 -14.81 4.68
C THR A 347 -0.09 -16.33 4.64
N GLY A 348 0.81 -17.08 5.28
CA GLY A 348 0.83 -18.54 5.26
C GLY A 348 -0.02 -19.16 6.35
N VAL A 349 -0.76 -20.19 6.00
CA VAL A 349 -1.54 -21.04 6.92
C VAL A 349 -0.66 -22.13 7.56
N ILE A 350 0.61 -22.27 7.14
CA ILE A 350 1.53 -23.32 7.58
C ILE A 350 2.79 -22.67 8.14
N MET A 351 3.12 -23.01 9.38
CA MET A 351 4.40 -22.67 9.99
C MET A 351 5.40 -23.83 9.79
N PRO A 352 6.59 -23.58 9.22
CA PRO A 352 7.60 -24.63 9.09
C PRO A 352 8.05 -25.09 10.48
N SER A 353 8.09 -26.39 10.71
CA SER A 353 8.58 -26.99 11.95
C SER A 353 10.13 -26.94 12.09
N ASN A 354 10.84 -26.54 11.03
CA ASN A 354 12.29 -26.49 10.99
C ASN A 354 12.77 -25.09 11.39
N GLY A 355 13.08 -24.90 12.66
CA GLY A 355 13.69 -23.64 13.17
C GLY A 355 12.93 -22.97 14.33
N GLY A 356 12.03 -23.70 14.99
CA GLY A 356 11.16 -23.18 16.05
C GLY A 356 9.81 -22.73 15.48
N LEU A 357 8.75 -22.92 16.27
CA LEU A 357 7.39 -22.48 15.91
C LEU A 357 7.19 -21.01 16.28
N ASN A 358 8.04 -20.13 15.78
CA ASN A 358 7.95 -18.71 16.06
C ASN A 358 6.82 -18.07 15.26
N PHE A 359 5.85 -17.49 15.96
CA PHE A 359 4.71 -16.80 15.40
C PHE A 359 4.97 -15.30 15.38
N PRO A 360 5.34 -14.70 14.21
CA PRO A 360 5.65 -13.30 14.12
C PRO A 360 4.38 -12.46 13.93
N PHE A 361 4.32 -11.33 14.62
CA PHE A 361 3.29 -10.32 14.46
C PHE A 361 3.85 -8.94 14.72
N LYS A 362 3.14 -7.91 14.32
CA LYS A 362 3.45 -6.53 14.70
C LYS A 362 2.28 -5.93 15.47
N ALA A 363 2.60 -5.04 16.37
CA ALA A 363 1.62 -4.34 17.20
C ALA A 363 1.96 -2.85 17.31
N ILE A 364 0.92 -2.03 17.43
CA ILE A 364 1.01 -0.59 17.64
C ILE A 364 0.05 -0.17 18.76
N ASN A 365 0.48 0.76 19.62
CA ASN A 365 -0.27 1.30 20.74
C ASN A 365 -0.77 0.23 21.74
N LEU A 366 -0.11 -0.92 21.82
CA LEU A 366 -0.41 -2.02 22.74
C LEU A 366 0.81 -2.32 23.61
N ARG A 367 0.58 -2.59 24.89
CA ARG A 367 1.59 -3.09 25.83
C ARG A 367 1.48 -4.57 26.09
N ALA A 368 0.33 -5.13 25.80
CA ALA A 368 0.08 -6.56 25.90
C ALA A 368 -0.93 -6.98 24.84
N VAL A 369 -0.93 -8.23 24.47
CA VAL A 369 -1.87 -8.87 23.57
C VAL A 369 -2.41 -10.16 24.18
N ASN A 370 -3.70 -10.41 24.01
CA ASN A 370 -4.28 -11.69 24.39
C ASN A 370 -4.07 -12.71 23.27
N MET A 371 -3.35 -13.77 23.55
CA MET A 371 -3.12 -14.87 22.60
C MET A 371 -3.92 -16.08 23.01
N ARG A 372 -4.72 -16.58 22.06
CA ARG A 372 -5.47 -17.81 22.22
C ARG A 372 -5.09 -18.80 21.13
N VAL A 373 -4.67 -20.01 21.56
CA VAL A 373 -4.40 -21.11 20.64
C VAL A 373 -5.47 -22.18 20.82
N VAL A 374 -6.12 -22.52 19.71
CA VAL A 374 -7.18 -23.55 19.67
C VAL A 374 -6.67 -24.70 18.82
N ARG A 375 -6.60 -25.88 19.42
CA ARG A 375 -6.29 -27.10 18.70
C ARG A 375 -7.58 -27.70 18.12
N VAL A 376 -7.63 -27.79 16.80
CA VAL A 376 -8.68 -28.51 16.08
C VAL A 376 -8.21 -29.96 15.89
N PHE A 377 -9.02 -30.93 16.31
CA PHE A 377 -8.68 -32.34 16.16
C PHE A 377 -8.97 -32.80 14.73
N GLU A 378 -8.20 -33.79 14.24
CA GLU A 378 -8.31 -34.31 12.87
C GLU A 378 -9.75 -34.68 12.50
N ASP A 379 -10.47 -35.35 13.39
CA ASP A 379 -11.88 -35.75 13.17
C ASP A 379 -12.85 -34.56 13.06
N ASN A 380 -12.45 -33.37 13.48
CA ASN A 380 -13.27 -32.15 13.49
C ASN A 380 -12.87 -31.15 12.42
N VAL A 381 -11.83 -31.42 11.64
CA VAL A 381 -11.34 -30.52 10.60
C VAL A 381 -12.42 -30.27 9.54
N GLY A 382 -13.14 -31.30 9.13
CA GLY A 382 -14.27 -31.16 8.20
C GLY A 382 -15.41 -30.28 8.74
N GLN A 383 -15.72 -30.37 10.04
CA GLN A 383 -16.73 -29.51 10.68
C GLN A 383 -16.21 -28.07 10.87
N PHE A 384 -14.92 -27.91 11.10
CA PHE A 384 -14.28 -26.59 11.19
C PHE A 384 -14.47 -25.81 9.90
N PHE A 385 -14.18 -26.40 8.74
CA PHE A 385 -14.32 -25.75 7.44
C PHE A 385 -15.77 -25.54 6.97
N GLN A 386 -16.74 -26.23 7.53
CA GLN A 386 -18.16 -26.00 7.22
C GLN A 386 -18.73 -24.72 7.79
N VAL A 387 -18.13 -24.18 8.84
CA VAL A 387 -18.69 -23.05 9.62
C VAL A 387 -17.71 -21.89 9.77
N ASN A 388 -16.40 -22.13 9.63
CA ASN A 388 -15.34 -21.14 9.83
C ASN A 388 -14.54 -20.93 8.57
N GLN A 389 -14.36 -19.68 8.21
CA GLN A 389 -13.25 -19.27 7.36
C GLN A 389 -12.03 -19.07 8.26
N PHE A 390 -10.81 -19.18 7.74
CA PHE A 390 -9.57 -18.94 8.50
C PHE A 390 -9.48 -17.56 9.18
N SER A 391 -10.39 -16.65 8.84
CA SER A 391 -10.51 -15.30 9.39
C SER A 391 -11.67 -15.10 10.37
N ASP A 392 -12.55 -16.10 10.60
CA ASP A 392 -13.71 -15.98 11.47
C ASP A 392 -13.63 -16.97 12.65
N TYR A 393 -13.68 -16.43 13.88
CA TYR A 393 -13.45 -17.15 15.13
C TYR A 393 -14.72 -17.53 15.89
N SER A 394 -15.89 -17.30 15.32
CA SER A 394 -17.15 -17.33 16.08
C SER A 394 -17.55 -18.71 16.58
N GLU A 395 -17.18 -19.79 15.90
CA GLU A 395 -17.61 -21.17 16.19
C GLU A 395 -16.49 -22.14 16.64
N LEU A 396 -15.26 -21.62 16.86
CA LEU A 396 -14.09 -22.44 17.24
C LEU A 396 -14.33 -23.34 18.48
N LYS A 397 -15.15 -22.89 19.42
CA LYS A 397 -15.46 -23.65 20.64
C LYS A 397 -16.18 -24.95 20.39
N ARG A 398 -16.79 -25.14 19.22
CA ARG A 398 -17.55 -26.36 18.86
C ARG A 398 -16.67 -27.43 18.24
N VAL A 399 -15.56 -27.04 17.64
CA VAL A 399 -14.71 -27.93 16.82
C VAL A 399 -13.30 -28.10 17.37
N GLY A 400 -12.89 -27.26 18.30
CA GLY A 400 -11.54 -27.29 18.87
C GLY A 400 -11.51 -27.11 20.38
N ARG A 401 -10.35 -27.43 20.97
CA ARG A 401 -10.04 -27.20 22.38
C ARG A 401 -9.05 -26.10 22.54
N ILE A 402 -9.34 -25.12 23.38
CA ILE A 402 -8.38 -24.10 23.77
C ILE A 402 -7.21 -24.77 24.49
N VAL A 403 -6.01 -24.65 23.97
CA VAL A 403 -4.78 -25.19 24.55
C VAL A 403 -3.92 -24.12 25.21
N TYR A 404 -4.16 -22.84 24.84
CA TYR A 404 -3.50 -21.68 25.42
C TYR A 404 -4.44 -20.47 25.37
N ASP A 405 -4.54 -19.70 26.44
CA ASP A 405 -5.35 -18.46 26.53
C ASP A 405 -4.72 -17.55 27.60
N GLU A 406 -3.69 -16.80 27.23
CA GLU A 406 -2.98 -15.94 28.16
C GLU A 406 -2.66 -14.58 27.52
N GLU A 407 -2.44 -13.61 28.38
CA GLU A 407 -1.94 -12.29 28.01
C GLU A 407 -0.41 -12.32 27.88
N ILE A 408 0.08 -11.88 26.72
CA ILE A 408 1.50 -11.78 26.43
C ILE A 408 1.89 -10.31 26.61
N ASP A 409 2.79 -10.05 27.55
CA ASP A 409 3.39 -8.73 27.74
C ASP A 409 4.36 -8.44 26.58
N LEU A 410 4.20 -7.27 25.96
CA LEU A 410 5.04 -6.77 24.89
C LEU A 410 6.17 -5.86 25.42
N ALA A 411 6.38 -5.81 26.75
CA ALA A 411 7.49 -5.09 27.34
C ALA A 411 8.83 -5.71 26.90
N SER A 412 9.82 -4.85 26.71
CA SER A 412 11.22 -5.24 26.44
C SER A 412 12.11 -4.52 27.44
N ASP A 413 13.27 -5.10 27.70
CA ASP A 413 14.32 -4.47 28.50
C ASP A 413 14.86 -3.19 27.84
N ASP A 414 14.74 -3.08 26.51
CA ASP A 414 15.02 -1.88 25.76
C ASP A 414 13.79 -0.96 25.67
N PRO A 415 13.97 0.37 25.66
CA PRO A 415 12.87 1.32 25.52
C PRO A 415 12.14 1.15 24.19
N ILE A 416 10.89 0.69 24.22
CA ILE A 416 10.03 0.56 23.04
C ILE A 416 9.15 1.80 22.90
N ASP A 417 9.13 2.40 21.69
CA ASP A 417 8.11 3.36 21.31
C ASP A 417 6.86 2.61 20.81
N TYR A 418 5.88 2.44 21.67
CA TYR A 418 4.62 1.77 21.31
C TYR A 418 3.77 2.56 20.32
N GLY A 419 4.07 3.83 20.06
CA GLY A 419 3.35 4.66 19.10
C GLY A 419 3.67 4.36 17.63
N VAL A 420 4.58 3.43 17.36
CA VAL A 420 4.95 2.93 16.04
C VAL A 420 4.75 1.42 15.98
N TRP A 421 4.69 0.88 14.74
CA TRP A 421 4.63 -0.56 14.56
C TRP A 421 5.93 -1.24 14.98
N ASN A 422 5.84 -2.10 16.00
CA ASN A 422 6.93 -2.92 16.49
C ASN A 422 6.69 -4.38 16.12
N ASN A 423 7.76 -5.09 15.77
CA ASN A 423 7.71 -6.52 15.47
C ASN A 423 7.93 -7.32 16.75
N PHE A 424 7.07 -8.32 16.94
CA PHE A 424 7.13 -9.28 18.05
C PHE A 424 7.08 -10.70 17.51
N SER A 425 7.51 -11.66 18.32
CA SER A 425 7.35 -13.09 18.01
C SER A 425 7.06 -13.87 19.27
N VAL A 426 6.24 -14.92 19.14
CA VAL A 426 5.92 -15.87 20.21
C VAL A 426 6.35 -17.25 19.76
N ASP A 427 7.09 -17.96 20.62
CA ASP A 427 7.46 -19.36 20.37
C ASP A 427 6.28 -20.29 20.75
N LEU A 428 5.55 -20.75 19.74
CA LEU A 428 4.46 -21.70 19.92
C LEU A 428 4.96 -23.09 20.29
N GLY A 429 6.22 -23.41 20.05
CA GLY A 429 6.81 -24.71 20.39
C GLY A 429 6.83 -24.99 21.90
N GLU A 430 6.83 -23.97 22.74
CA GLU A 430 6.68 -24.10 24.19
C GLU A 430 5.22 -24.22 24.62
N ILE A 431 4.30 -23.73 23.80
CA ILE A 431 2.86 -23.64 24.10
C ILE A 431 2.10 -24.92 23.65
N ILE A 432 2.57 -25.59 22.59
CA ILE A 432 1.85 -26.70 21.92
C ILE A 432 2.36 -28.09 22.35
N LYS A 433 3.27 -28.16 23.30
CA LYS A 433 3.81 -29.43 23.83
C LYS A 433 2.78 -30.32 24.45
#